data_ac76aee54d2ec0c5073ab289c477f964
#
_entry.id   ac76aee54d2ec0c5073ab289c477f964
#
_cell.length_a   1.000
_cell.length_b   1.000
_cell.length_c   1.000
_cell.angle_alpha   90.00
_cell.angle_beta   90.00
_cell.angle_gamma   90.00
#
_symmetry.space_group_name_H-M   'P 1'
#
loop_
_entity.id
_entity.type
_entity.pdbx_description
1 polymer ?
#
loop_
_entity_poly.entity_id
_entity_poly.type
_entity_poly.pdbx_seq_one_letter_code
_entity_poly.pdbx_strand_id
1 'polypeptide(L)'
;MPHPSAPVPPAAAPALRHALKPRQLIMMGLGSAIGAGLFLGSGVGVHAAGPAVLISYLVAGALVIIVMNALGEMAAAKPASGAFSVYAADAMGPTAGATVGWLWWLQLVIVIAAEAVGAAGLLATVWPGLPVPLAAIAFMAAFTAINLLGVRNFGEFEFWFAILKVAAIVGFILVGIALLAGWLPGVASPGLSNVTGNGGFAPKGLAGIGAALLVVVFAFGGTEIVAVAAAETADPERSIARAIRTVAWRILVFYIGSLSVIIAVVPWQSEALSSPFAAVLQVARIPGAATGITLVAVIALLSALNANLYGASRMIFSLAQRGEAPRALAASSRQQVPWLAVLASVLFGFVAAVLELLYPNRVLPVLLNIVGATCLLVWTISLLSQLILRARADRAGTRLPFRMRGYPVLTVLALAILALIFGLLVASPDTRTQFLSMAALTAVIAVVSGVARRLRAG
;
A
#
# COMPACT_ATOMS: atom_id res chain seq x y z
N MET A 1 15.20 55.90 -23.02
CA MET A 1 15.41 55.02 -21.87
C MET A 1 14.80 53.65 -22.24
N PRO A 2 15.55 52.53 -22.29
CA PRO A 2 14.99 51.22 -22.59
C PRO A 2 14.24 50.67 -21.36
N HIS A 3 13.02 50.17 -21.59
CA HIS A 3 12.23 49.47 -20.56
C HIS A 3 12.95 48.26 -20.03
N PRO A 4 12.93 47.98 -18.73
CA PRO A 4 13.50 46.75 -18.17
C PRO A 4 12.65 45.55 -18.66
N SER A 5 13.32 44.58 -19.29
CA SER A 5 12.73 43.33 -19.72
C SER A 5 12.19 42.54 -18.50
N ALA A 6 10.92 42.13 -18.59
CA ALA A 6 10.29 41.29 -17.59
C ALA A 6 11.12 40.00 -17.38
N PRO A 7 11.24 39.47 -16.14
CA PRO A 7 11.97 38.25 -15.89
C PRO A 7 11.33 37.09 -16.62
N VAL A 8 12.13 36.38 -17.41
CA VAL A 8 11.74 35.12 -18.09
C VAL A 8 11.33 34.11 -17.01
N PRO A 9 10.11 33.57 -17.07
CA PRO A 9 9.72 32.52 -16.11
C PRO A 9 10.68 31.32 -16.23
N PRO A 10 11.06 30.69 -15.12
CA PRO A 10 11.93 29.52 -15.15
C PRO A 10 11.30 28.45 -16.04
N ALA A 11 12.12 27.88 -16.93
CA ALA A 11 11.70 26.83 -17.85
C ALA A 11 11.01 25.71 -17.06
N ALA A 12 9.76 25.44 -17.43
CA ALA A 12 9.00 24.35 -16.84
C ALA A 12 9.82 23.06 -16.96
N ALA A 13 10.09 22.39 -15.82
CA ALA A 13 10.74 21.10 -15.82
C ALA A 13 10.02 20.16 -16.79
N PRO A 14 10.74 19.33 -17.58
CA PRO A 14 10.11 18.48 -18.58
C PRO A 14 9.11 17.57 -17.86
N ALA A 15 7.82 17.82 -18.12
CA ALA A 15 6.72 16.99 -17.64
C ALA A 15 6.92 15.60 -18.21
N LEU A 16 7.04 14.59 -17.34
CA LEU A 16 7.03 13.20 -17.74
C LEU A 16 5.75 12.98 -18.57
N ARG A 17 5.89 12.64 -19.85
CA ARG A 17 4.73 12.45 -20.73
C ARG A 17 3.84 11.35 -20.16
N HIS A 18 2.60 11.69 -19.84
CA HIS A 18 1.56 10.76 -19.43
C HIS A 18 1.18 9.84 -20.60
N ALA A 19 1.83 8.67 -20.64
CA ALA A 19 1.62 7.69 -21.71
C ALA A 19 0.51 6.67 -21.39
N LEU A 20 -0.10 6.75 -20.18
CA LEU A 20 -1.09 5.75 -19.73
C LEU A 20 -2.51 6.15 -20.13
N LYS A 21 -3.25 5.19 -20.70
CA LYS A 21 -4.68 5.34 -21.01
C LYS A 21 -5.52 5.27 -19.73
N PRO A 22 -6.70 5.92 -19.63
CA PRO A 22 -7.57 5.87 -18.46
C PRO A 22 -7.90 4.44 -17.98
N ARG A 23 -8.09 3.48 -18.91
CA ARG A 23 -8.30 2.07 -18.57
C ARG A 23 -7.12 1.44 -17.83
N GLN A 24 -5.89 1.80 -18.21
CA GLN A 24 -4.65 1.30 -17.58
C GLN A 24 -4.48 1.87 -16.18
N LEU A 25 -4.79 3.16 -15.96
CA LEU A 25 -4.77 3.79 -14.64
C LEU A 25 -5.75 3.13 -13.66
N ILE A 26 -6.99 2.85 -14.12
CA ILE A 26 -7.99 2.16 -13.29
C ILE A 26 -7.51 0.74 -12.93
N MET A 27 -6.99 0.00 -13.90
CA MET A 27 -6.53 -1.36 -13.67
C MET A 27 -5.22 -1.42 -12.86
N MET A 28 -4.31 -0.47 -13.04
CA MET A 28 -3.14 -0.32 -12.16
C MET A 28 -3.57 -0.05 -10.72
N GLY A 29 -4.56 0.83 -10.50
CA GLY A 29 -5.11 1.08 -9.16
C GLY A 29 -5.81 -0.14 -8.56
N LEU A 30 -6.44 -0.99 -9.37
CA LEU A 30 -6.99 -2.26 -8.92
C LEU A 30 -5.92 -3.32 -8.67
N GLY A 31 -4.92 -3.42 -9.55
CA GLY A 31 -3.89 -4.45 -9.53
C GLY A 31 -2.76 -4.18 -8.54
N SER A 32 -2.31 -2.93 -8.39
CA SER A 32 -1.20 -2.57 -7.52
C SER A 32 -1.48 -2.81 -6.03
N ALA A 33 -2.74 -2.74 -5.62
CA ALA A 33 -3.12 -2.98 -4.23
C ALA A 33 -3.42 -4.46 -3.91
N ILE A 34 -3.45 -5.35 -4.92
CA ILE A 34 -3.58 -6.79 -4.72
C ILE A 34 -2.18 -7.41 -4.80
N GLY A 35 -1.53 -7.53 -3.65
CA GLY A 35 -0.18 -8.07 -3.47
C GLY A 35 -0.08 -8.83 -2.15
N ALA A 36 1.08 -8.76 -1.49
CA ALA A 36 1.34 -9.44 -0.23
C ALA A 36 0.32 -9.12 0.87
N GLY A 37 -0.26 -7.92 0.87
CA GLY A 37 -1.27 -7.50 1.84
C GLY A 37 -2.51 -8.39 1.86
N LEU A 38 -2.99 -8.82 0.70
CA LEU A 38 -4.14 -9.71 0.61
C LEU A 38 -3.71 -11.19 0.74
N PHE A 39 -2.71 -11.62 -0.03
CA PHE A 39 -2.37 -13.03 -0.12
C PHE A 39 -1.63 -13.58 1.11
N LEU A 40 -0.82 -12.76 1.78
CA LEU A 40 -0.03 -13.14 2.96
C LEU A 40 -0.49 -12.41 4.22
N GLY A 41 -0.71 -11.11 4.12
CA GLY A 41 -1.14 -10.28 5.24
C GLY A 41 -2.48 -10.71 5.84
N SER A 42 -3.37 -11.31 5.04
CA SER A 42 -4.61 -11.89 5.54
C SER A 42 -4.37 -12.99 6.56
N GLY A 43 -3.42 -13.89 6.31
CA GLY A 43 -3.05 -14.94 7.26
C GLY A 43 -2.44 -14.38 8.55
N VAL A 44 -1.51 -13.44 8.43
CA VAL A 44 -0.90 -12.77 9.59
C VAL A 44 -1.97 -12.03 10.40
N GLY A 45 -2.90 -11.33 9.75
CA GLY A 45 -4.01 -10.67 10.41
C GLY A 45 -4.96 -11.64 11.13
N VAL A 46 -5.28 -12.78 10.50
CA VAL A 46 -6.10 -13.84 11.13
C VAL A 46 -5.39 -14.43 12.34
N HIS A 47 -4.10 -14.68 12.28
CA HIS A 47 -3.31 -15.12 13.44
C HIS A 47 -3.31 -14.08 14.58
N ALA A 48 -3.27 -12.78 14.24
CA ALA A 48 -3.23 -11.71 15.23
C ALA A 48 -4.56 -11.51 15.95
N ALA A 49 -5.71 -11.60 15.27
CA ALA A 49 -7.03 -11.22 15.80
C ALA A 49 -8.03 -12.39 15.86
N GLY A 50 -7.72 -13.53 15.26
CA GLY A 50 -8.74 -14.54 15.00
C GLY A 50 -9.78 -14.05 13.99
N PRO A 51 -11.03 -14.59 14.06
CA PRO A 51 -12.13 -14.13 13.19
C PRO A 51 -12.42 -12.63 13.28
N ALA A 52 -12.12 -11.99 14.42
CA ALA A 52 -12.30 -10.54 14.61
C ALA A 52 -11.41 -9.68 13.70
N VAL A 53 -10.49 -10.25 12.92
CA VAL A 53 -9.75 -9.57 11.86
C VAL A 53 -10.68 -8.85 10.87
N LEU A 54 -11.90 -9.33 10.67
CA LEU A 54 -12.92 -8.63 9.86
C LEU A 54 -13.20 -7.21 10.35
N ILE A 55 -13.20 -6.99 11.68
CA ILE A 55 -13.35 -5.65 12.27
C ILE A 55 -12.17 -4.78 11.87
N SER A 56 -10.94 -5.31 11.93
CA SER A 56 -9.73 -4.57 11.52
C SER A 56 -9.81 -4.15 10.04
N TYR A 57 -10.29 -5.05 9.15
CA TYR A 57 -10.48 -4.72 7.73
C TYR A 57 -11.57 -3.69 7.49
N LEU A 58 -12.68 -3.74 8.23
CA LEU A 58 -13.74 -2.73 8.14
C LEU A 58 -13.27 -1.36 8.61
N VAL A 59 -12.55 -1.30 9.73
CA VAL A 59 -11.99 -0.04 10.27
C VAL A 59 -10.97 0.55 9.33
N ALA A 60 -9.98 -0.23 8.88
CA ALA A 60 -8.97 0.24 7.95
C ALA A 60 -9.55 0.60 6.58
N GLY A 61 -10.56 -0.15 6.11
CA GLY A 61 -11.31 0.14 4.89
C GLY A 61 -12.08 1.46 4.96
N ALA A 62 -12.73 1.74 6.09
CA ALA A 62 -13.40 3.03 6.31
C ALA A 62 -12.38 4.19 6.35
N LEU A 63 -11.25 4.00 7.04
CA LEU A 63 -10.18 5.01 7.10
C LEU A 63 -9.61 5.32 5.72
N VAL A 64 -9.28 4.31 4.91
CA VAL A 64 -8.72 4.56 3.56
C VAL A 64 -9.71 5.29 2.66
N ILE A 65 -11.01 4.99 2.76
CA ILE A 65 -12.05 5.70 2.00
C ILE A 65 -12.09 7.18 2.40
N ILE A 66 -11.98 7.50 3.70
CA ILE A 66 -11.93 8.89 4.19
C ILE A 66 -10.66 9.58 3.69
N VAL A 67 -9.50 8.92 3.78
CA VAL A 67 -8.22 9.45 3.29
C VAL A 67 -8.25 9.70 1.78
N MET A 68 -8.83 8.78 0.99
CA MET A 68 -9.00 8.98 -0.46
C MET A 68 -9.88 10.20 -0.78
N ASN A 69 -10.94 10.45 -0.02
CA ASN A 69 -11.77 11.65 -0.18
C ASN A 69 -10.98 12.92 0.15
N ALA A 70 -10.20 12.91 1.23
CA ALA A 70 -9.37 14.04 1.65
C ALA A 70 -8.28 14.34 0.59
N LEU A 71 -7.59 13.31 0.11
CA LEU A 71 -6.58 13.45 -0.95
C LEU A 71 -7.18 13.87 -2.28
N GLY A 72 -8.33 13.32 -2.65
CA GLY A 72 -9.06 13.70 -3.86
C GLY A 72 -9.45 15.18 -3.84
N GLU A 73 -9.87 15.71 -2.69
CA GLU A 73 -10.18 17.14 -2.53
C GLU A 73 -8.95 18.03 -2.74
N MET A 74 -7.82 17.68 -2.11
CA MET A 74 -6.58 18.42 -2.25
C MET A 74 -6.02 18.32 -3.68
N ALA A 75 -6.07 17.14 -4.28
CA ALA A 75 -5.57 16.88 -5.63
C ALA A 75 -6.42 17.58 -6.72
N ALA A 76 -7.73 17.63 -6.55
CA ALA A 76 -8.61 18.37 -7.46
C ALA A 76 -8.40 19.88 -7.38
N ALA A 77 -8.07 20.41 -6.20
CA ALA A 77 -7.75 21.82 -6.01
C ALA A 77 -6.38 22.20 -6.58
N LYS A 78 -5.39 21.32 -6.46
CA LYS A 78 -4.01 21.54 -6.92
C LYS A 78 -3.39 20.21 -7.35
N PRO A 79 -3.56 19.76 -8.60
CA PRO A 79 -2.90 18.57 -9.11
C PRO A 79 -1.39 18.66 -8.95
N ALA A 80 -0.77 17.65 -8.33
CA ALA A 80 0.67 17.64 -8.07
C ALA A 80 1.23 16.21 -8.08
N SER A 81 2.32 16.00 -8.82
CA SER A 81 3.00 14.70 -8.94
C SER A 81 3.60 14.18 -7.63
N GLY A 82 3.86 15.07 -6.68
CA GLY A 82 4.34 14.74 -5.33
C GLY A 82 3.24 14.52 -4.29
N ALA A 83 1.96 14.61 -4.68
CA ALA A 83 0.74 14.41 -3.89
C ALA A 83 0.87 14.71 -2.37
N PHE A 84 0.98 13.66 -1.55
CA PHE A 84 1.08 13.76 -0.08
C PHE A 84 2.10 14.78 0.40
N SER A 85 3.31 14.74 -0.20
CA SER A 85 4.43 15.62 0.16
C SER A 85 4.14 17.08 -0.16
N VAL A 86 3.52 17.36 -1.32
CA VAL A 86 3.17 18.73 -1.73
C VAL A 86 2.07 19.29 -0.85
N TYR A 87 1.01 18.53 -0.58
CA TYR A 87 -0.10 18.99 0.27
C TYR A 87 0.33 19.20 1.73
N ALA A 88 1.21 18.33 2.25
CA ALA A 88 1.79 18.54 3.57
C ALA A 88 2.68 19.80 3.62
N ALA A 89 3.43 20.08 2.55
CA ALA A 89 4.23 21.31 2.45
C ALA A 89 3.35 22.56 2.40
N ASP A 90 2.28 22.53 1.62
CA ASP A 90 1.33 23.66 1.49
C ASP A 90 0.58 23.91 2.83
N ALA A 91 0.24 22.83 3.56
CA ALA A 91 -0.49 22.93 4.82
C ALA A 91 0.37 23.36 5.99
N MET A 92 1.50 22.67 6.21
CA MET A 92 2.30 22.73 7.44
C MET A 92 3.75 23.19 7.19
N GLY A 93 4.08 23.55 5.97
CA GLY A 93 5.40 24.01 5.59
C GLY A 93 6.30 22.91 5.02
N PRO A 94 7.39 23.35 4.38
CA PRO A 94 8.22 22.48 3.54
C PRO A 94 8.92 21.35 4.29
N THR A 95 9.19 21.50 5.59
CA THR A 95 9.76 20.40 6.41
C THR A 95 8.76 19.24 6.52
N ALA A 96 7.46 19.53 6.74
CA ALA A 96 6.42 18.52 6.77
C ALA A 96 6.29 17.80 5.41
N GLY A 97 6.37 18.57 4.32
CA GLY A 97 6.37 18.00 2.97
C GLY A 97 7.53 17.05 2.72
N ALA A 98 8.75 17.44 3.05
CA ALA A 98 9.93 16.59 2.94
C ALA A 98 9.80 15.33 3.81
N THR A 99 9.34 15.46 5.05
CA THR A 99 9.12 14.33 5.97
C THR A 99 8.16 13.30 5.37
N VAL A 100 7.00 13.75 4.86
CA VAL A 100 6.02 12.85 4.23
C VAL A 100 6.58 12.20 2.96
N GLY A 101 7.31 12.96 2.15
CA GLY A 101 7.94 12.43 0.95
C GLY A 101 8.93 11.30 1.24
N TRP A 102 9.80 11.48 2.24
CA TRP A 102 10.73 10.46 2.69
C TRP A 102 10.03 9.24 3.32
N LEU A 103 8.99 9.46 4.14
CA LEU A 103 8.21 8.38 4.72
C LEU A 103 7.52 7.55 3.65
N TRP A 104 6.92 8.20 2.65
CA TRP A 104 6.25 7.49 1.59
C TRP A 104 7.23 6.74 0.68
N TRP A 105 8.40 7.34 0.36
CA TRP A 105 9.46 6.61 -0.33
C TRP A 105 9.91 5.38 0.45
N LEU A 106 10.15 5.52 1.76
CA LEU A 106 10.54 4.42 2.64
C LEU A 106 9.46 3.33 2.67
N GLN A 107 8.19 3.71 2.77
CA GLN A 107 7.07 2.77 2.69
C GLN A 107 7.14 1.93 1.42
N LEU A 108 7.28 2.56 0.25
CA LEU A 108 7.37 1.86 -1.03
C LEU A 108 8.58 0.91 -1.10
N VAL A 109 9.74 1.35 -0.61
CA VAL A 109 10.98 0.56 -0.55
C VAL A 109 10.81 -0.70 0.31
N ILE A 110 10.12 -0.57 1.45
CA ILE A 110 9.86 -1.71 2.34
C ILE A 110 8.80 -2.65 1.72
N VAL A 111 7.80 -2.10 1.02
CA VAL A 111 6.82 -2.92 0.26
C VAL A 111 7.53 -3.74 -0.81
N ILE A 112 8.45 -3.16 -1.58
CA ILE A 112 9.25 -3.87 -2.58
C ILE A 112 9.95 -5.09 -1.95
N ALA A 113 10.56 -4.91 -0.78
CA ALA A 113 11.22 -5.98 -0.05
C ALA A 113 10.22 -7.07 0.41
N ALA A 114 9.07 -6.66 0.96
CA ALA A 114 8.03 -7.58 1.41
C ALA A 114 7.44 -8.41 0.26
N GLU A 115 7.20 -7.77 -0.90
CA GLU A 115 6.70 -8.46 -2.10
C GLU A 115 7.73 -9.47 -2.64
N ALA A 116 9.02 -9.13 -2.66
CA ALA A 116 10.08 -10.03 -3.12
C ALA A 116 10.23 -11.27 -2.21
N VAL A 117 10.35 -11.04 -0.90
CA VAL A 117 10.49 -12.12 0.10
C VAL A 117 9.21 -12.96 0.14
N GLY A 118 8.04 -12.31 0.13
CA GLY A 118 6.75 -12.99 0.12
C GLY A 118 6.54 -13.85 -1.14
N ALA A 119 6.86 -13.35 -2.32
CA ALA A 119 6.77 -14.10 -3.57
C ALA A 119 7.70 -15.32 -3.56
N ALA A 120 8.94 -15.16 -3.08
CA ALA A 120 9.89 -16.25 -2.95
C ALA A 120 9.41 -17.31 -1.95
N GLY A 121 8.88 -16.89 -0.78
CA GLY A 121 8.30 -17.78 0.22
C GLY A 121 7.11 -18.59 -0.31
N LEU A 122 6.18 -17.94 -1.03
CA LEU A 122 5.06 -18.63 -1.68
C LEU A 122 5.54 -19.61 -2.75
N LEU A 123 6.52 -19.22 -3.56
CA LEU A 123 7.04 -20.13 -4.60
C LEU A 123 7.72 -21.36 -3.98
N ALA A 124 8.39 -21.21 -2.84
CA ALA A 124 9.00 -22.31 -2.09
C ALA A 124 7.96 -23.33 -1.58
N THR A 125 6.70 -22.94 -1.35
CA THR A 125 5.64 -23.90 -0.98
C THR A 125 5.24 -24.81 -2.13
N VAL A 126 5.39 -24.33 -3.38
CA VAL A 126 5.12 -25.12 -4.60
C VAL A 126 6.36 -25.88 -5.06
N TRP A 127 7.51 -25.32 -4.82
CA TRP A 127 8.80 -25.92 -5.21
C TRP A 127 9.70 -26.12 -3.97
N PRO A 128 9.51 -27.23 -3.23
CA PRO A 128 10.33 -27.53 -2.07
C PRO A 128 11.81 -27.61 -2.44
N GLY A 129 12.66 -26.96 -1.64
CA GLY A 129 14.09 -26.86 -1.90
C GLY A 129 14.54 -25.57 -2.61
N LEU A 130 13.59 -24.70 -3.04
CA LEU A 130 13.93 -23.35 -3.53
C LEU A 130 14.47 -22.50 -2.36
N PRO A 131 15.72 -22.01 -2.43
CA PRO A 131 16.25 -21.14 -1.38
C PRO A 131 15.60 -19.77 -1.46
N VAL A 132 14.69 -19.46 -0.53
CA VAL A 132 13.91 -18.22 -0.48
C VAL A 132 14.77 -16.96 -0.64
N PRO A 133 15.92 -16.80 0.05
CA PRO A 133 16.74 -15.61 -0.11
C PRO A 133 17.28 -15.42 -1.54
N LEU A 134 17.72 -16.50 -2.17
CA LEU A 134 18.24 -16.45 -3.53
C LEU A 134 17.14 -16.13 -4.56
N ALA A 135 15.95 -16.72 -4.37
CA ALA A 135 14.79 -16.40 -5.20
C ALA A 135 14.38 -14.94 -5.05
N ALA A 136 14.35 -14.39 -3.81
CA ALA A 136 14.08 -12.98 -3.56
C ALA A 136 15.11 -12.06 -4.23
N ILE A 137 16.42 -12.38 -4.14
CA ILE A 137 17.49 -11.66 -4.83
C ILE A 137 17.29 -11.71 -6.35
N ALA A 138 16.95 -12.88 -6.90
CA ALA A 138 16.70 -13.03 -8.33
C ALA A 138 15.51 -12.19 -8.81
N PHE A 139 14.40 -12.16 -8.07
CA PHE A 139 13.26 -11.29 -8.35
C PHE A 139 13.65 -9.82 -8.29
N MET A 140 14.35 -9.40 -7.24
CA MET A 140 14.85 -8.03 -7.11
C MET A 140 15.75 -7.64 -8.30
N ALA A 141 16.70 -8.49 -8.70
CA ALA A 141 17.59 -8.24 -9.82
C ALA A 141 16.83 -8.15 -11.15
N ALA A 142 15.90 -9.08 -11.41
CA ALA A 142 15.10 -9.10 -12.63
C ALA A 142 14.24 -7.82 -12.76
N PHE A 143 13.51 -7.43 -11.71
CA PHE A 143 12.67 -6.24 -11.77
C PHE A 143 13.45 -4.93 -11.72
N THR A 144 14.65 -4.92 -11.13
CA THR A 144 15.60 -3.81 -11.27
C THR A 144 16.02 -3.64 -12.72
N ALA A 145 16.44 -4.72 -13.37
CA ALA A 145 16.82 -4.69 -14.78
C ALA A 145 15.65 -4.21 -15.68
N ILE A 146 14.44 -4.75 -15.46
CA ILE A 146 13.23 -4.32 -16.18
C ILE A 146 13.00 -2.81 -16.03
N ASN A 147 13.08 -2.26 -14.81
CA ASN A 147 12.89 -0.83 -14.59
C ASN A 147 14.00 0.04 -15.19
N LEU A 148 15.24 -0.43 -15.21
CA LEU A 148 16.37 0.28 -15.83
C LEU A 148 16.29 0.31 -17.36
N LEU A 149 15.72 -0.74 -17.98
CA LEU A 149 15.52 -0.81 -19.43
C LEU A 149 14.37 0.06 -19.94
N GLY A 150 13.51 0.58 -19.03
CA GLY A 150 12.44 1.47 -19.40
C GLY A 150 11.34 0.77 -20.20
N VAL A 151 10.55 -0.07 -19.59
CA VAL A 151 9.54 -0.89 -20.29
C VAL A 151 8.39 -0.03 -20.81
N ARG A 152 8.34 0.12 -22.13
CA ARG A 152 7.34 0.87 -22.88
C ARG A 152 5.91 0.29 -22.78
N ASN A 153 5.76 -0.99 -22.43
CA ASN A 153 4.50 -1.73 -22.38
C ASN A 153 4.05 -2.07 -20.96
N PHE A 154 4.64 -1.45 -19.93
CA PHE A 154 4.30 -1.71 -18.52
C PHE A 154 2.80 -1.69 -18.24
N GLY A 155 2.06 -0.70 -18.76
CA GLY A 155 0.62 -0.57 -18.53
C GLY A 155 -0.23 -1.70 -19.13
N GLU A 156 0.24 -2.37 -20.21
CA GLU A 156 -0.49 -3.46 -20.83
C GLU A 156 -0.29 -4.77 -20.05
N PHE A 157 0.94 -5.05 -19.59
CA PHE A 157 1.20 -6.21 -18.72
C PHE A 157 0.44 -6.11 -17.40
N GLU A 158 0.44 -4.93 -16.76
CA GLU A 158 -0.27 -4.72 -15.51
C GLU A 158 -1.79 -4.87 -15.66
N PHE A 159 -2.33 -4.48 -16.82
CA PHE A 159 -3.74 -4.69 -17.14
C PHE A 159 -4.12 -6.18 -17.14
N TRP A 160 -3.35 -7.04 -17.81
CA TRP A 160 -3.62 -8.48 -17.87
C TRP A 160 -3.39 -9.16 -16.51
N PHE A 161 -2.35 -8.76 -15.78
CA PHE A 161 -2.11 -9.25 -14.43
C PHE A 161 -3.23 -8.86 -13.47
N ALA A 162 -3.78 -7.67 -13.59
CA ALA A 162 -4.93 -7.26 -12.78
C ALA A 162 -6.18 -8.11 -13.06
N ILE A 163 -6.47 -8.44 -14.32
CA ILE A 163 -7.57 -9.34 -14.67
C ILE A 163 -7.35 -10.72 -14.06
N LEU A 164 -6.14 -11.28 -14.19
CA LEU A 164 -5.80 -12.60 -13.63
C LEU A 164 -5.99 -12.62 -12.10
N LYS A 165 -5.50 -11.59 -11.40
CA LYS A 165 -5.66 -11.44 -9.93
C LYS A 165 -7.14 -11.41 -9.53
N VAL A 166 -7.94 -10.59 -10.20
CA VAL A 166 -9.38 -10.44 -9.93
C VAL A 166 -10.12 -11.76 -10.19
N ALA A 167 -9.88 -12.40 -11.34
CA ALA A 167 -10.50 -13.67 -11.69
C ALA A 167 -10.17 -14.76 -10.66
N ALA A 168 -8.92 -14.84 -10.22
CA ALA A 168 -8.49 -15.81 -9.22
C ALA A 168 -9.16 -15.60 -7.86
N ILE A 169 -9.27 -14.34 -7.39
CA ILE A 169 -9.94 -14.04 -6.13
C ILE A 169 -11.43 -14.33 -6.19
N VAL A 170 -12.09 -13.97 -7.29
CA VAL A 170 -13.51 -14.28 -7.50
C VAL A 170 -13.72 -15.80 -7.54
N GLY A 171 -12.90 -16.52 -8.29
CA GLY A 171 -12.93 -17.99 -8.32
C GLY A 171 -12.73 -18.61 -6.94
N PHE A 172 -11.75 -18.09 -6.17
CA PHE A 172 -11.51 -18.51 -4.78
C PHE A 172 -12.76 -18.31 -3.90
N ILE A 173 -13.38 -17.13 -3.96
CA ILE A 173 -14.60 -16.83 -3.17
C ILE A 173 -15.73 -17.78 -3.55
N LEU A 174 -15.95 -18.03 -4.86
CA LEU A 174 -16.99 -18.95 -5.33
C LEU A 174 -16.74 -20.38 -4.85
N VAL A 175 -15.52 -20.87 -4.94
CA VAL A 175 -15.14 -22.19 -4.40
C VAL A 175 -15.33 -22.24 -2.89
N GLY A 176 -14.95 -21.18 -2.16
CA GLY A 176 -15.16 -21.08 -0.72
C GLY A 176 -16.64 -21.12 -0.33
N ILE A 177 -17.49 -20.41 -1.05
CA ILE A 177 -18.96 -20.45 -0.86
C ILE A 177 -19.49 -21.86 -1.14
N ALA A 178 -19.08 -22.50 -2.24
CA ALA A 178 -19.49 -23.86 -2.57
C ALA A 178 -19.06 -24.88 -1.48
N LEU A 179 -17.85 -24.73 -0.93
CA LEU A 179 -17.35 -25.55 0.18
C LEU A 179 -18.19 -25.36 1.44
N LEU A 180 -18.46 -24.12 1.83
CA LEU A 180 -19.25 -23.81 3.02
C LEU A 180 -20.72 -24.23 2.88
N ALA A 181 -21.28 -24.16 1.68
CA ALA A 181 -22.63 -24.64 1.37
C ALA A 181 -22.74 -26.17 1.25
N GLY A 182 -21.60 -26.88 1.29
CA GLY A 182 -21.60 -28.36 1.14
C GLY A 182 -21.89 -28.83 -0.29
N TRP A 183 -21.67 -27.98 -1.30
CA TRP A 183 -21.93 -28.32 -2.72
C TRP A 183 -20.77 -29.07 -3.37
N LEU A 184 -19.62 -29.21 -2.69
CA LEU A 184 -18.48 -29.93 -3.24
C LEU A 184 -18.62 -31.45 -2.99
N PRO A 185 -18.60 -32.29 -4.05
CA PRO A 185 -18.74 -33.73 -3.91
C PRO A 185 -17.62 -34.35 -3.06
N GLY A 186 -17.97 -35.15 -2.07
CA GLY A 186 -17.01 -35.88 -1.23
C GLY A 186 -16.23 -35.01 -0.21
N VAL A 187 -16.63 -33.76 -0.03
CA VAL A 187 -16.02 -32.85 0.95
C VAL A 187 -17.11 -32.37 1.92
N ALA A 188 -16.91 -32.64 3.20
CA ALA A 188 -17.81 -32.15 4.23
C ALA A 188 -17.63 -30.64 4.43
N SER A 189 -18.75 -29.91 4.57
CA SER A 189 -18.69 -28.49 4.91
C SER A 189 -18.08 -28.31 6.31
N PRO A 190 -17.09 -27.42 6.49
CA PRO A 190 -16.57 -27.07 7.80
C PRO A 190 -17.56 -26.24 8.65
N GLY A 191 -18.63 -25.73 8.04
CA GLY A 191 -19.59 -24.85 8.69
C GLY A 191 -18.96 -23.58 9.22
N LEU A 192 -19.47 -23.09 10.38
CA LEU A 192 -18.94 -21.90 11.07
C LEU A 192 -18.21 -22.23 12.37
N SER A 193 -17.84 -23.50 12.59
CA SER A 193 -17.18 -23.97 13.82
C SER A 193 -15.86 -23.23 14.10
N ASN A 194 -15.10 -22.86 13.06
CA ASN A 194 -13.86 -22.10 13.21
C ASN A 194 -14.09 -20.64 13.62
N VAL A 195 -15.27 -20.08 13.35
CA VAL A 195 -15.62 -18.68 13.71
C VAL A 195 -16.11 -18.60 15.15
N THR A 196 -16.89 -19.60 15.61
CA THR A 196 -17.55 -19.59 16.91
C THR A 196 -16.84 -20.44 17.96
N GLY A 197 -16.05 -21.43 17.53
CA GLY A 197 -15.18 -22.26 18.35
C GLY A 197 -13.84 -21.57 18.66
N ASN A 198 -12.88 -22.33 19.21
CA ASN A 198 -11.48 -21.87 19.39
C ASN A 198 -11.32 -20.52 20.10
N GLY A 199 -12.14 -20.22 21.12
CA GLY A 199 -12.12 -18.95 21.85
C GLY A 199 -13.11 -17.91 21.33
N GLY A 200 -14.00 -18.27 20.40
CA GLY A 200 -15.05 -17.41 19.85
C GLY A 200 -14.59 -16.46 18.76
N PHE A 201 -15.43 -15.46 18.47
CA PHE A 201 -15.17 -14.53 17.36
C PHE A 201 -13.94 -13.62 17.60
N ALA A 202 -13.70 -13.20 18.84
CA ALA A 202 -12.59 -12.31 19.19
C ALA A 202 -11.69 -12.92 20.27
N PRO A 203 -10.94 -14.02 19.98
CA PRO A 203 -10.19 -14.79 20.97
C PRO A 203 -9.07 -13.97 21.64
N LYS A 204 -8.56 -12.93 20.98
CA LYS A 204 -7.52 -12.03 21.50
C LYS A 204 -8.04 -10.63 21.85
N GLY A 205 -9.36 -10.42 21.85
CA GLY A 205 -10.00 -9.17 22.21
C GLY A 205 -9.53 -7.95 21.39
N LEU A 206 -9.63 -6.76 21.99
CA LEU A 206 -9.24 -5.51 21.34
C LEU A 206 -7.73 -5.44 21.02
N ALA A 207 -6.89 -6.08 21.83
CA ALA A 207 -5.44 -6.10 21.58
C ALA A 207 -5.12 -6.83 20.26
N GLY A 208 -5.77 -7.96 20.01
CA GLY A 208 -5.63 -8.69 18.75
C GLY A 208 -6.13 -7.89 17.54
N ILE A 209 -7.29 -7.22 17.66
CA ILE A 209 -7.83 -6.35 16.61
C ILE A 209 -6.85 -5.21 16.31
N GLY A 210 -6.29 -4.56 17.35
CA GLY A 210 -5.28 -3.52 17.21
C GLY A 210 -4.00 -4.01 16.54
N ALA A 211 -3.49 -5.18 16.95
CA ALA A 211 -2.29 -5.76 16.34
C ALA A 211 -2.51 -6.11 14.85
N ALA A 212 -3.69 -6.66 14.51
CA ALA A 212 -4.03 -6.95 13.12
C ALA A 212 -4.12 -5.68 12.26
N LEU A 213 -4.51 -4.51 12.82
CA LEU A 213 -4.64 -3.26 12.07
C LEU A 213 -3.34 -2.84 11.38
N LEU A 214 -2.14 -3.09 11.94
CA LEU A 214 -0.88 -2.78 11.27
C LEU A 214 -0.76 -3.50 9.93
N VAL A 215 -1.00 -4.82 9.93
CA VAL A 215 -0.91 -5.64 8.71
C VAL A 215 -2.06 -5.33 7.75
N VAL A 216 -3.26 -5.09 8.29
CA VAL A 216 -4.45 -4.77 7.48
C VAL A 216 -4.32 -3.42 6.78
N VAL A 217 -3.77 -2.41 7.46
CA VAL A 217 -3.50 -1.09 6.86
C VAL A 217 -2.50 -1.22 5.71
N PHE A 218 -1.47 -2.07 5.84
CA PHE A 218 -0.58 -2.39 4.74
C PHE A 218 -1.35 -2.87 3.50
N ALA A 219 -2.35 -3.74 3.67
CA ALA A 219 -3.13 -4.28 2.56
C ALA A 219 -3.92 -3.21 1.78
N PHE A 220 -4.14 -2.04 2.37
CA PHE A 220 -4.82 -0.90 1.73
C PHE A 220 -3.87 0.21 1.28
N GLY A 221 -2.61 0.20 1.73
CA GLY A 221 -1.59 1.18 1.34
C GLY A 221 -1.38 1.21 -0.17
N GLY A 222 -1.31 2.43 -0.74
CA GLY A 222 -1.18 2.66 -2.17
C GLY A 222 -2.51 2.82 -2.92
N THR A 223 -3.66 2.43 -2.34
CA THR A 223 -4.97 2.61 -2.99
C THR A 223 -5.37 4.07 -3.12
N GLU A 224 -4.92 4.90 -2.22
CA GLU A 224 -5.15 6.34 -2.18
C GLU A 224 -4.55 7.08 -3.39
N ILE A 225 -3.52 6.53 -4.04
CA ILE A 225 -2.91 7.09 -5.25
C ILE A 225 -3.94 7.18 -6.39
N VAL A 226 -4.91 6.27 -6.42
CA VAL A 226 -5.97 6.28 -7.43
C VAL A 226 -6.81 7.57 -7.37
N ALA A 227 -7.04 8.11 -6.15
CA ALA A 227 -7.76 9.38 -5.99
C ALA A 227 -6.94 10.56 -6.53
N VAL A 228 -5.61 10.53 -6.36
CA VAL A 228 -4.70 11.55 -6.90
C VAL A 228 -4.66 11.48 -8.42
N ALA A 229 -4.52 10.29 -9.00
CA ALA A 229 -4.54 10.11 -10.44
C ALA A 229 -5.89 10.50 -11.08
N ALA A 230 -7.00 10.25 -10.39
CA ALA A 230 -8.33 10.63 -10.84
C ALA A 230 -8.53 12.17 -10.88
N ALA A 231 -7.85 12.91 -10.02
CA ALA A 231 -7.91 14.36 -9.98
C ALA A 231 -7.25 15.04 -11.19
N GLU A 232 -6.37 14.35 -11.92
CA GLU A 232 -5.70 14.85 -13.13
C GLU A 232 -6.54 14.67 -14.40
N THR A 233 -7.77 14.17 -14.28
CA THR A 233 -8.69 13.95 -15.42
C THR A 233 -9.47 15.22 -15.78
N ALA A 234 -10.11 15.21 -16.95
CA ALA A 234 -10.93 16.35 -17.41
C ALA A 234 -12.18 16.63 -16.53
N ASP A 235 -12.69 15.59 -15.82
CA ASP A 235 -13.79 15.71 -14.85
C ASP A 235 -13.34 15.09 -13.51
N PRO A 236 -12.61 15.85 -12.67
CA PRO A 236 -12.06 15.35 -11.41
C PRO A 236 -13.13 14.86 -10.44
N GLU A 237 -14.25 15.56 -10.31
CA GLU A 237 -15.30 15.22 -9.35
C GLU A 237 -15.88 13.82 -9.61
N ARG A 238 -16.28 13.54 -10.85
CA ARG A 238 -16.81 12.22 -11.21
C ARG A 238 -15.76 11.14 -11.18
N SER A 239 -14.53 11.45 -11.59
CA SER A 239 -13.42 10.48 -11.62
C SER A 239 -12.99 10.06 -10.22
N ILE A 240 -12.87 11.01 -9.27
CA ILE A 240 -12.56 10.75 -7.87
C ILE A 240 -13.70 9.93 -7.22
N ALA A 241 -14.96 10.35 -7.41
CA ALA A 241 -16.10 9.62 -6.86
C ALA A 241 -16.18 8.18 -7.41
N ARG A 242 -15.85 7.96 -8.67
CA ARG A 242 -15.77 6.62 -9.28
C ARG A 242 -14.62 5.80 -8.70
N ALA A 243 -13.45 6.41 -8.54
CA ALA A 243 -12.27 5.77 -7.95
C ALA A 243 -12.56 5.28 -6.53
N ILE A 244 -13.11 6.13 -5.67
CA ILE A 244 -13.48 5.81 -4.29
C ILE A 244 -14.49 4.65 -4.25
N ARG A 245 -15.54 4.71 -5.07
CA ARG A 245 -16.54 3.65 -5.15
C ARG A 245 -15.94 2.32 -5.61
N THR A 246 -15.04 2.35 -6.58
CA THR A 246 -14.34 1.13 -7.06
C THR A 246 -13.49 0.51 -5.97
N VAL A 247 -12.76 1.34 -5.19
CA VAL A 247 -11.97 0.87 -4.06
C VAL A 247 -12.88 0.31 -2.95
N ALA A 248 -13.98 0.98 -2.63
CA ALA A 248 -14.94 0.49 -1.62
C ALA A 248 -15.52 -0.89 -1.98
N TRP A 249 -15.94 -1.09 -3.23
CA TRP A 249 -16.40 -2.40 -3.72
C TRP A 249 -15.30 -3.46 -3.67
N ARG A 250 -14.07 -3.10 -4.04
CA ARG A 250 -12.93 -4.01 -3.96
C ARG A 250 -12.67 -4.46 -2.53
N ILE A 251 -12.69 -3.52 -1.57
CA ILE A 251 -12.53 -3.85 -0.15
C ILE A 251 -13.65 -4.82 0.28
N LEU A 252 -14.88 -4.49 -0.02
CA LEU A 252 -16.03 -5.30 0.40
C LEU A 252 -15.97 -6.71 -0.20
N VAL A 253 -15.79 -6.83 -1.50
CA VAL A 253 -15.86 -8.13 -2.19
C VAL A 253 -14.58 -8.93 -2.01
N PHE A 254 -13.41 -8.34 -2.31
CA PHE A 254 -12.18 -9.13 -2.37
C PHE A 254 -11.57 -9.36 -0.99
N TYR A 255 -11.56 -8.36 -0.12
CA TYR A 255 -10.97 -8.53 1.21
C TYR A 255 -11.95 -9.19 2.17
N ILE A 256 -13.12 -8.59 2.39
CA ILE A 256 -14.09 -9.15 3.34
C ILE A 256 -14.60 -10.51 2.86
N GLY A 257 -14.90 -10.66 1.55
CA GLY A 257 -15.33 -11.93 0.97
C GLY A 257 -14.30 -13.04 1.13
N SER A 258 -13.04 -12.79 0.75
CA SER A 258 -11.95 -13.78 0.92
C SER A 258 -11.70 -14.13 2.37
N LEU A 259 -11.63 -13.12 3.25
CA LEU A 259 -11.41 -13.34 4.68
C LEU A 259 -12.54 -14.13 5.33
N SER A 260 -13.80 -13.84 4.98
CA SER A 260 -14.94 -14.60 5.50
C SER A 260 -14.83 -16.09 5.17
N VAL A 261 -14.37 -16.40 3.96
CA VAL A 261 -14.09 -17.80 3.58
C VAL A 261 -12.91 -18.36 4.38
N ILE A 262 -11.80 -17.62 4.48
CA ILE A 262 -10.58 -18.09 5.17
C ILE A 262 -10.87 -18.41 6.63
N ILE A 263 -11.50 -17.50 7.38
CA ILE A 263 -11.77 -17.68 8.80
C ILE A 263 -12.82 -18.77 9.09
N ALA A 264 -13.72 -19.03 8.15
CA ALA A 264 -14.70 -20.11 8.27
C ALA A 264 -14.06 -21.49 8.01
N VAL A 265 -13.11 -21.58 7.08
CA VAL A 265 -12.52 -22.83 6.63
C VAL A 265 -11.27 -23.21 7.41
N VAL A 266 -10.42 -22.23 7.76
CA VAL A 266 -9.11 -22.48 8.39
C VAL A 266 -9.11 -21.97 9.84
N PRO A 267 -8.78 -22.82 10.83
CA PRO A 267 -8.63 -22.38 12.21
C PRO A 267 -7.57 -21.28 12.35
N TRP A 268 -7.83 -20.26 13.15
CA TRP A 268 -6.96 -19.09 13.27
C TRP A 268 -5.57 -19.39 13.87
N GLN A 269 -5.39 -20.54 14.54
CA GLN A 269 -4.11 -21.00 15.08
C GLN A 269 -3.29 -21.82 14.05
N SER A 270 -3.86 -22.15 12.90
CA SER A 270 -3.26 -23.06 11.93
C SER A 270 -2.04 -22.46 11.24
N GLU A 271 -0.93 -23.19 11.19
CA GLU A 271 0.26 -22.80 10.42
C GLU A 271 -0.02 -22.69 8.90
N ALA A 272 -1.09 -23.35 8.42
CA ALA A 272 -1.54 -23.24 7.03
C ALA A 272 -1.93 -21.81 6.63
N LEU A 273 -2.15 -20.90 7.60
CA LEU A 273 -2.36 -19.46 7.35
C LEU A 273 -1.10 -18.72 6.83
N SER A 274 0.03 -19.37 6.76
CA SER A 274 1.19 -18.88 5.99
C SER A 274 0.88 -18.75 4.49
N SER A 275 -0.09 -19.56 3.99
CA SER A 275 -0.63 -19.47 2.62
C SER A 275 -2.15 -19.67 2.64
N PRO A 276 -2.94 -18.68 3.14
CA PRO A 276 -4.33 -18.88 3.53
C PRO A 276 -5.26 -19.24 2.35
N PHE A 277 -5.01 -18.70 1.17
CA PHE A 277 -5.77 -19.02 -0.03
C PHE A 277 -5.56 -20.48 -0.48
N ALA A 278 -4.31 -20.93 -0.46
CA ALA A 278 -3.98 -22.31 -0.79
C ALA A 278 -4.56 -23.28 0.24
N ALA A 279 -4.52 -22.94 1.54
CA ALA A 279 -5.08 -23.74 2.61
C ALA A 279 -6.57 -24.03 2.41
N VAL A 280 -7.37 -23.02 2.06
CA VAL A 280 -8.81 -23.21 1.76
C VAL A 280 -9.00 -24.15 0.58
N LEU A 281 -8.24 -23.99 -0.51
CA LEU A 281 -8.37 -24.80 -1.71
C LEU A 281 -7.88 -26.27 -1.49
N GLN A 282 -6.94 -26.48 -0.57
CA GLN A 282 -6.57 -27.82 -0.12
C GLN A 282 -7.73 -28.51 0.61
N VAL A 283 -8.44 -27.79 1.48
CA VAL A 283 -9.65 -28.33 2.15
C VAL A 283 -10.75 -28.63 1.10
N ALA A 284 -10.88 -27.83 0.08
CA ALA A 284 -11.82 -28.06 -1.02
C ALA A 284 -11.46 -29.28 -1.90
N ARG A 285 -10.27 -29.85 -1.77
CA ARG A 285 -9.76 -31.03 -2.49
C ARG A 285 -9.87 -30.93 -4.02
N ILE A 286 -9.77 -29.71 -4.57
CA ILE A 286 -9.75 -29.49 -6.02
C ILE A 286 -8.33 -29.68 -6.55
N PRO A 287 -8.08 -30.70 -7.41
CA PRO A 287 -6.73 -30.97 -7.90
C PRO A 287 -6.08 -29.76 -8.57
N GLY A 288 -4.85 -29.42 -8.17
CA GLY A 288 -4.07 -28.31 -8.72
C GLY A 288 -4.53 -26.91 -8.33
N ALA A 289 -5.70 -26.74 -7.69
CA ALA A 289 -6.23 -25.41 -7.37
C ALA A 289 -5.36 -24.65 -6.36
N ALA A 290 -4.83 -25.35 -5.34
CA ALA A 290 -3.93 -24.74 -4.36
C ALA A 290 -2.63 -24.26 -5.00
N THR A 291 -2.02 -25.05 -5.87
CA THR A 291 -0.84 -24.66 -6.64
C THR A 291 -1.17 -23.48 -7.59
N GLY A 292 -2.29 -23.55 -8.28
CA GLY A 292 -2.73 -22.50 -9.19
C GLY A 292 -2.90 -21.14 -8.50
N ILE A 293 -3.60 -21.10 -7.37
CA ILE A 293 -3.78 -19.84 -6.61
C ILE A 293 -2.46 -19.32 -6.05
N THR A 294 -1.55 -20.21 -5.62
CA THR A 294 -0.22 -19.82 -5.15
C THR A 294 0.60 -19.17 -6.27
N LEU A 295 0.60 -19.73 -7.48
CA LEU A 295 1.28 -19.13 -8.62
C LEU A 295 0.67 -17.78 -9.01
N VAL A 296 -0.66 -17.64 -8.97
CA VAL A 296 -1.32 -16.35 -9.17
C VAL A 296 -0.90 -15.35 -8.09
N ALA A 297 -0.80 -15.78 -6.82
CA ALA A 297 -0.32 -14.93 -5.74
C ALA A 297 1.12 -14.47 -5.98
N VAL A 298 2.03 -15.36 -6.40
CA VAL A 298 3.41 -15.01 -6.77
C VAL A 298 3.43 -13.94 -7.88
N ILE A 299 2.67 -14.14 -8.95
CA ILE A 299 2.52 -13.14 -10.03
C ILE A 299 1.97 -11.82 -9.48
N ALA A 300 1.00 -11.89 -8.57
CA ALA A 300 0.40 -10.71 -7.95
C ALA A 300 1.43 -9.90 -7.15
N LEU A 301 2.24 -10.58 -6.34
CA LEU A 301 3.29 -9.94 -5.55
C LEU A 301 4.37 -9.33 -6.46
N LEU A 302 4.82 -10.05 -7.47
CA LEU A 302 5.85 -9.55 -8.41
C LEU A 302 5.36 -8.36 -9.24
N SER A 303 4.08 -8.34 -9.63
CA SER A 303 3.45 -7.19 -10.27
C SER A 303 3.39 -5.98 -9.32
N ALA A 304 3.01 -6.19 -8.05
CA ALA A 304 3.00 -5.13 -7.05
C ALA A 304 4.42 -4.60 -6.76
N LEU A 305 5.42 -5.47 -6.66
CA LEU A 305 6.84 -5.10 -6.55
C LEU A 305 7.24 -4.13 -7.67
N ASN A 306 6.91 -4.48 -8.92
CA ASN A 306 7.25 -3.67 -10.09
C ASN A 306 6.59 -2.29 -10.05
N ALA A 307 5.30 -2.23 -9.72
CA ALA A 307 4.55 -0.97 -9.58
C ALA A 307 5.13 -0.08 -8.45
N ASN A 308 5.47 -0.69 -7.31
CA ASN A 308 6.05 0.03 -6.17
C ASN A 308 7.47 0.53 -6.48
N LEU A 309 8.29 -0.23 -7.21
CA LEU A 309 9.63 0.19 -7.65
C LEU A 309 9.54 1.39 -8.60
N TYR A 310 8.59 1.36 -9.52
CA TYR A 310 8.30 2.49 -10.40
C TYR A 310 7.91 3.73 -9.58
N GLY A 311 7.00 3.59 -8.61
CA GLY A 311 6.55 4.68 -7.73
C GLY A 311 7.67 5.22 -6.84
N ALA A 312 8.45 4.33 -6.19
CA ALA A 312 9.55 4.71 -5.30
C ALA A 312 10.64 5.51 -6.03
N SER A 313 11.05 5.03 -7.21
CA SER A 313 12.07 5.71 -7.99
C SER A 313 11.67 7.14 -8.41
N ARG A 314 10.39 7.34 -8.72
CA ARG A 314 9.88 8.68 -9.07
C ARG A 314 9.68 9.59 -7.87
N MET A 315 9.33 9.03 -6.71
CA MET A 315 9.21 9.80 -5.48
C MET A 315 10.57 10.36 -5.06
N ILE A 316 11.60 9.52 -4.96
CA ILE A 316 12.94 9.99 -4.53
C ILE A 316 13.55 10.92 -5.59
N PHE A 317 13.31 10.69 -6.87
CA PHE A 317 13.67 11.60 -7.95
C PHE A 317 13.01 12.98 -7.78
N SER A 318 11.72 13.03 -7.48
CA SER A 318 10.98 14.28 -7.21
C SER A 318 11.55 15.01 -5.98
N LEU A 319 11.86 14.30 -4.90
CA LEU A 319 12.51 14.87 -3.72
C LEU A 319 13.88 15.48 -4.07
N ALA A 320 14.66 14.79 -4.91
CA ALA A 320 15.97 15.29 -5.35
C ALA A 320 15.84 16.55 -6.24
N GLN A 321 14.85 16.60 -7.12
CA GLN A 321 14.57 17.80 -7.93
C GLN A 321 14.18 19.02 -7.09
N ARG A 322 13.43 18.80 -6.00
CA ARG A 322 13.08 19.87 -5.03
C ARG A 322 14.22 20.22 -4.07
N GLY A 323 15.37 19.55 -4.18
CA GLY A 323 16.49 19.72 -3.28
C GLY A 323 16.28 19.10 -1.89
N GLU A 324 15.29 18.23 -1.72
CA GLU A 324 14.97 17.55 -0.45
C GLU A 324 15.68 16.19 -0.33
N ALA A 325 16.37 15.73 -1.39
CA ALA A 325 17.23 14.56 -1.43
C ALA A 325 18.54 14.89 -2.16
N PRO A 326 19.57 14.02 -2.11
CA PRO A 326 20.82 14.20 -2.83
C PRO A 326 20.62 14.43 -4.32
N ARG A 327 21.25 15.47 -4.89
CA ARG A 327 21.09 15.87 -6.31
C ARG A 327 21.40 14.76 -7.30
N ALA A 328 22.29 13.85 -6.96
CA ALA A 328 22.63 12.70 -7.80
C ALA A 328 21.41 11.83 -8.15
N LEU A 329 20.41 11.72 -7.23
CA LEU A 329 19.19 10.95 -7.45
C LEU A 329 18.24 11.61 -8.48
N ALA A 330 18.50 12.86 -8.89
CA ALA A 330 17.80 13.52 -9.99
C ALA A 330 18.45 13.23 -11.38
N ALA A 331 19.48 12.37 -11.44
CA ALA A 331 20.08 11.97 -12.71
C ALA A 331 19.16 11.01 -13.47
N SER A 332 18.93 11.29 -14.75
CA SER A 332 18.16 10.43 -15.66
C SER A 332 19.01 9.95 -16.84
N SER A 333 18.72 8.73 -17.32
CA SER A 333 19.31 8.19 -18.53
C SER A 333 18.79 8.89 -19.79
N ARG A 334 19.38 8.58 -20.98
CA ARG A 334 18.87 9.05 -22.29
C ARG A 334 17.42 8.62 -22.55
N GLN A 335 16.96 7.54 -21.91
CA GLN A 335 15.58 7.03 -21.99
C GLN A 335 14.66 7.65 -20.94
N GLN A 336 15.11 8.72 -20.23
CA GLN A 336 14.36 9.39 -19.14
C GLN A 336 14.06 8.46 -17.94
N VAL A 337 14.89 7.44 -17.70
CA VAL A 337 14.80 6.59 -16.52
C VAL A 337 15.68 7.17 -15.41
N PRO A 338 15.16 7.40 -14.19
CA PRO A 338 15.95 7.87 -13.05
C PRO A 338 16.74 6.71 -12.43
N TRP A 339 17.79 6.27 -13.10
CA TRP A 339 18.52 5.03 -12.80
C TRP A 339 19.11 4.97 -11.39
N LEU A 340 19.67 6.08 -10.87
CA LEU A 340 20.18 6.12 -9.50
C LEU A 340 19.04 6.04 -8.47
N ALA A 341 17.89 6.63 -8.75
CA ALA A 341 16.71 6.53 -7.92
C ALA A 341 16.16 5.09 -7.89
N VAL A 342 16.18 4.38 -9.04
CA VAL A 342 15.85 2.95 -9.10
C VAL A 342 16.79 2.14 -8.22
N LEU A 343 18.11 2.30 -8.38
CA LEU A 343 19.12 1.57 -7.59
C LEU A 343 19.00 1.86 -6.09
N ALA A 344 18.80 3.12 -5.70
CA ALA A 344 18.59 3.49 -4.30
C ALA A 344 17.32 2.83 -3.71
N SER A 345 16.25 2.71 -4.52
CA SER A 345 14.99 2.14 -4.07
C SER A 345 15.02 0.61 -3.92
N VAL A 346 15.91 -0.10 -4.58
CA VAL A 346 16.02 -1.56 -4.45
C VAL A 346 17.04 -2.01 -3.41
N LEU A 347 17.93 -1.14 -2.97
CA LEU A 347 19.02 -1.49 -2.05
C LEU A 347 18.50 -2.16 -0.77
N PHE A 348 17.43 -1.60 -0.18
CA PHE A 348 16.84 -2.17 1.03
C PHE A 348 16.21 -3.55 0.77
N GLY A 349 15.67 -3.80 -0.42
CA GLY A 349 15.14 -5.12 -0.80
C GLY A 349 16.23 -6.19 -0.81
N PHE A 350 17.43 -5.88 -1.29
CA PHE A 350 18.56 -6.79 -1.20
C PHE A 350 19.01 -7.01 0.25
N VAL A 351 19.01 -5.96 1.07
CA VAL A 351 19.29 -6.10 2.51
C VAL A 351 18.25 -7.00 3.18
N ALA A 352 16.97 -6.83 2.87
CA ALA A 352 15.91 -7.67 3.43
C ALA A 352 16.05 -9.15 3.01
N ALA A 353 16.45 -9.43 1.76
CA ALA A 353 16.70 -10.79 1.30
C ALA A 353 17.90 -11.44 2.03
N VAL A 354 18.94 -10.66 2.35
CA VAL A 354 20.07 -11.13 3.18
C VAL A 354 19.62 -11.36 4.63
N LEU A 355 18.78 -10.48 5.18
CA LEU A 355 18.22 -10.66 6.53
C LEU A 355 17.33 -11.91 6.60
N GLU A 356 16.61 -12.27 5.55
CA GLU A 356 15.81 -13.48 5.47
C GLU A 356 16.71 -14.75 5.55
N LEU A 357 17.94 -14.68 5.03
CA LEU A 357 18.93 -15.74 5.17
C LEU A 357 19.37 -15.93 6.63
N LEU A 358 19.53 -14.80 7.36
CA LEU A 358 19.99 -14.80 8.77
C LEU A 358 18.85 -15.11 9.76
N TYR A 359 17.63 -14.69 9.42
CA TYR A 359 16.44 -14.79 10.27
C TYR A 359 15.23 -15.32 9.49
N PRO A 360 15.22 -16.61 9.09
CA PRO A 360 14.17 -17.20 8.27
C PRO A 360 12.79 -17.03 8.87
N ASN A 361 11.80 -16.68 8.04
CA ASN A 361 10.38 -16.50 8.39
C ASN A 361 10.09 -15.35 9.38
N ARG A 362 11.08 -14.53 9.76
CA ARG A 362 10.89 -13.39 10.68
C ARG A 362 10.83 -12.05 9.96
N VAL A 363 11.43 -11.94 8.79
CA VAL A 363 11.57 -10.66 8.09
C VAL A 363 10.23 -10.17 7.54
N LEU A 364 9.47 -11.02 6.88
CA LEU A 364 8.20 -10.63 6.25
C LEU A 364 7.19 -10.02 7.23
N PRO A 365 6.85 -10.62 8.40
CA PRO A 365 5.92 -10.00 9.35
C PRO A 365 6.39 -8.64 9.86
N VAL A 366 7.69 -8.46 10.06
CA VAL A 366 8.28 -7.19 10.48
C VAL A 366 8.11 -6.13 9.39
N LEU A 367 8.40 -6.47 8.13
CA LEU A 367 8.22 -5.57 6.99
C LEU A 367 6.76 -5.12 6.85
N LEU A 368 5.80 -6.05 6.95
CA LEU A 368 4.37 -5.75 6.87
C LEU A 368 3.93 -4.77 7.97
N ASN A 369 4.39 -4.97 9.21
CA ASN A 369 4.08 -4.09 10.32
C ASN A 369 4.70 -2.69 10.18
N ILE A 370 5.94 -2.60 9.70
CA ILE A 370 6.62 -1.32 9.46
C ILE A 370 5.86 -0.52 8.39
N VAL A 371 5.45 -1.17 7.30
CA VAL A 371 4.66 -0.51 6.26
C VAL A 371 3.33 -0.01 6.81
N GLY A 372 2.63 -0.84 7.59
CA GLY A 372 1.37 -0.43 8.24
C GLY A 372 1.54 0.78 9.15
N ALA A 373 2.58 0.78 10.00
CA ALA A 373 2.89 1.91 10.87
C ALA A 373 3.20 3.19 10.07
N THR A 374 3.99 3.08 9.00
CA THR A 374 4.31 4.22 8.13
C THR A 374 3.07 4.75 7.43
N CYS A 375 2.20 3.86 6.94
CA CYS A 375 0.95 4.22 6.28
C CYS A 375 0.02 5.01 7.21
N LEU A 376 -0.16 4.56 8.46
CA LEU A 376 -0.95 5.27 9.47
C LEU A 376 -0.43 6.68 9.73
N LEU A 377 0.90 6.86 9.79
CA LEU A 377 1.52 8.18 9.97
C LEU A 377 1.28 9.08 8.74
N VAL A 378 1.45 8.56 7.53
CA VAL A 378 1.18 9.31 6.29
C VAL A 378 -0.29 9.69 6.19
N TRP A 379 -1.22 8.79 6.52
CA TRP A 379 -2.66 9.09 6.53
C TRP A 379 -3.01 10.17 7.55
N THR A 380 -2.41 10.14 8.75
CA THR A 380 -2.60 11.16 9.77
C THR A 380 -2.19 12.54 9.26
N ILE A 381 -0.98 12.65 8.68
CA ILE A 381 -0.49 13.92 8.14
C ILE A 381 -1.34 14.39 6.96
N SER A 382 -1.83 13.47 6.12
CA SER A 382 -2.72 13.80 5.00
C SER A 382 -4.06 14.37 5.46
N LEU A 383 -4.68 13.78 6.48
CA LEU A 383 -5.94 14.28 7.06
C LEU A 383 -5.75 15.63 7.76
N LEU A 384 -4.63 15.84 8.48
CA LEU A 384 -4.29 17.14 9.05
C LEU A 384 -4.07 18.20 7.96
N SER A 385 -3.41 17.82 6.86
CA SER A 385 -3.20 18.71 5.71
C SER A 385 -4.54 19.12 5.10
N GLN A 386 -5.46 18.18 4.92
CA GLN A 386 -6.79 18.45 4.39
C GLN A 386 -7.59 19.40 5.33
N LEU A 387 -7.56 19.18 6.64
CA LEU A 387 -8.21 20.07 7.60
C LEU A 387 -7.72 21.53 7.46
N ILE A 388 -6.40 21.71 7.37
CA ILE A 388 -5.77 23.03 7.31
C ILE A 388 -6.08 23.69 5.96
N LEU A 389 -5.87 22.99 4.84
CA LEU A 389 -6.06 23.55 3.50
C LEU A 389 -7.52 23.85 3.24
N ARG A 390 -8.43 22.98 3.67
CA ARG A 390 -9.87 23.21 3.53
C ARG A 390 -10.34 24.41 4.35
N ALA A 391 -9.91 24.54 5.62
CA ALA A 391 -10.23 25.69 6.44
C ALA A 391 -9.71 27.01 5.84
N ARG A 392 -8.53 26.99 5.19
CA ARG A 392 -8.00 28.16 4.45
C ARG A 392 -8.86 28.49 3.23
N ALA A 393 -9.24 27.48 2.44
CA ALA A 393 -10.09 27.67 1.25
C ALA A 393 -11.47 28.22 1.62
N ASP A 394 -12.10 27.71 2.68
CA ASP A 394 -13.41 28.17 3.16
C ASP A 394 -13.36 29.63 3.66
N ARG A 395 -12.28 30.02 4.38
CA ARG A 395 -12.05 31.42 4.80
C ARG A 395 -11.81 32.35 3.64
N ALA A 396 -11.15 31.89 2.59
CA ALA A 396 -10.90 32.66 1.37
C ALA A 396 -12.08 32.69 0.39
N GLY A 397 -13.19 31.99 0.70
CA GLY A 397 -14.33 31.87 -0.21
C GLY A 397 -14.05 31.10 -1.49
N THR A 398 -12.97 30.32 -1.55
CA THR A 398 -12.53 29.60 -2.74
C THR A 398 -13.44 28.40 -3.02
N ARG A 399 -13.99 28.30 -4.22
CA ARG A 399 -14.74 27.11 -4.65
C ARG A 399 -13.78 26.01 -5.08
N LEU A 400 -13.87 24.87 -4.38
CA LEU A 400 -13.08 23.68 -4.70
C LEU A 400 -13.81 22.86 -5.76
N PRO A 401 -13.09 22.30 -6.78
CA PRO A 401 -13.68 21.47 -7.84
C PRO A 401 -14.29 20.16 -7.32
N PHE A 402 -13.72 19.59 -6.26
CA PHE A 402 -14.26 18.45 -5.54
C PHE A 402 -14.27 18.77 -4.04
N ARG A 403 -15.36 18.43 -3.35
CA ARG A 403 -15.53 18.65 -1.92
C ARG A 403 -15.84 17.35 -1.21
N MET A 404 -15.02 16.99 -0.24
CA MET A 404 -15.29 15.86 0.63
C MET A 404 -16.59 16.08 1.39
N ARG A 405 -17.54 15.14 1.26
CA ARG A 405 -18.79 15.15 2.02
C ARG A 405 -18.52 14.77 3.48
N GLY A 406 -19.24 15.39 4.40
CA GLY A 406 -19.09 15.13 5.83
C GLY A 406 -17.90 15.82 6.50
N TYR A 407 -17.17 16.72 5.82
CA TYR A 407 -16.18 17.59 6.44
C TYR A 407 -16.84 18.57 7.41
N PRO A 408 -16.24 18.89 8.59
CA PRO A 408 -15.00 18.33 9.14
C PRO A 408 -15.18 17.02 9.93
N VAL A 409 -16.44 16.59 10.14
CA VAL A 409 -16.78 15.50 11.08
C VAL A 409 -16.07 14.20 10.73
N LEU A 410 -16.11 13.77 9.46
CA LEU A 410 -15.45 12.52 9.05
C LEU A 410 -13.94 12.60 9.17
N THR A 411 -13.32 13.75 8.88
CA THR A 411 -11.87 13.93 9.02
C THR A 411 -11.45 13.88 10.49
N VAL A 412 -12.20 14.55 11.38
CA VAL A 412 -11.95 14.52 12.83
C VAL A 412 -12.18 13.12 13.40
N LEU A 413 -13.25 12.44 12.98
CA LEU A 413 -13.53 11.05 13.37
C LEU A 413 -12.40 10.12 12.94
N ALA A 414 -11.90 10.24 11.71
CA ALA A 414 -10.76 9.45 11.23
C ALA A 414 -9.50 9.71 12.05
N LEU A 415 -9.20 10.96 12.39
CA LEU A 415 -8.08 11.31 13.28
C LEU A 415 -8.27 10.75 14.69
N ALA A 416 -9.49 10.75 15.24
CA ALA A 416 -9.78 10.15 16.53
C ALA A 416 -9.59 8.61 16.50
N ILE A 417 -10.03 7.95 15.42
CA ILE A 417 -9.80 6.51 15.22
C ILE A 417 -8.31 6.23 15.11
N LEU A 418 -7.55 7.03 14.36
CA LEU A 418 -6.09 6.88 14.25
C LEU A 418 -5.40 7.07 15.60
N ALA A 419 -5.83 8.06 16.40
CA ALA A 419 -5.31 8.24 17.76
C ALA A 419 -5.61 7.04 18.68
N LEU A 420 -6.80 6.46 18.58
CA LEU A 420 -7.15 5.24 19.28
C LEU A 420 -6.27 4.07 18.84
N ILE A 421 -6.08 3.89 17.53
CA ILE A 421 -5.18 2.85 16.98
C ILE A 421 -3.77 3.04 17.53
N PHE A 422 -3.21 4.25 17.52
CA PHE A 422 -1.89 4.53 18.09
C PHE A 422 -1.83 4.18 19.57
N GLY A 423 -2.88 4.49 20.33
CA GLY A 423 -2.99 4.09 21.74
C GLY A 423 -2.93 2.58 21.92
N LEU A 424 -3.67 1.83 21.12
CA LEU A 424 -3.68 0.36 21.15
C LEU A 424 -2.32 -0.23 20.77
N LEU A 425 -1.65 0.33 19.75
CA LEU A 425 -0.32 -0.12 19.31
C LEU A 425 0.75 0.13 20.37
N VAL A 426 0.68 1.24 21.09
CA VAL A 426 1.59 1.56 22.20
C VAL A 426 1.29 0.71 23.43
N ALA A 427 0.02 0.41 23.68
CA ALA A 427 -0.38 -0.42 24.82
C ALA A 427 0.06 -1.89 24.66
N SER A 428 0.08 -2.42 23.43
CA SER A 428 0.44 -3.81 23.16
C SER A 428 1.96 -4.00 23.08
N PRO A 429 2.56 -4.92 23.89
CA PRO A 429 4.00 -5.21 23.84
C PRO A 429 4.48 -5.67 22.46
N ASP A 430 3.66 -6.43 21.74
CA ASP A 430 4.00 -7.03 20.44
C ASP A 430 4.18 -6.00 19.32
N THR A 431 3.46 -4.86 19.40
CA THR A 431 3.48 -3.83 18.35
C THR A 431 4.16 -2.54 18.79
N ARG A 432 4.31 -2.32 20.11
CA ARG A 432 4.89 -1.10 20.69
C ARG A 432 6.23 -0.74 20.10
N THR A 433 7.18 -1.69 20.12
CA THR A 433 8.55 -1.44 19.66
C THR A 433 8.59 -1.04 18.19
N GLN A 434 7.84 -1.73 17.33
CA GLN A 434 7.79 -1.44 15.90
C GLN A 434 7.17 -0.07 15.63
N PHE A 435 6.04 0.25 16.29
CA PHE A 435 5.38 1.53 16.13
C PHE A 435 6.24 2.70 16.65
N LEU A 436 6.81 2.58 17.85
CA LEU A 436 7.66 3.63 18.42
C LEU A 436 8.95 3.83 17.61
N SER A 437 9.53 2.76 17.05
CA SER A 437 10.69 2.88 16.16
C SER A 437 10.35 3.67 14.90
N MET A 438 9.16 3.47 14.31
CA MET A 438 8.70 4.23 13.15
C MET A 438 8.37 5.68 13.50
N ALA A 439 7.77 5.93 14.65
CA ALA A 439 7.54 7.29 15.15
C ALA A 439 8.86 8.04 15.40
N ALA A 440 9.85 7.37 16.02
CA ALA A 440 11.18 7.92 16.22
C ALA A 440 11.90 8.21 14.89
N LEU A 441 11.85 7.27 13.93
CA LEU A 441 12.42 7.48 12.60
C LEU A 441 11.75 8.66 11.89
N THR A 442 10.42 8.81 12.02
CA THR A 442 9.68 9.96 11.47
C THR A 442 10.19 11.28 12.09
N ALA A 443 10.39 11.31 13.40
CA ALA A 443 10.94 12.48 14.09
C ALA A 443 12.36 12.80 13.61
N VAL A 444 13.22 11.78 13.46
CA VAL A 444 14.57 11.94 12.91
C VAL A 444 14.53 12.52 11.49
N ILE A 445 13.69 11.98 10.62
CA ILE A 445 13.52 12.49 9.23
C ILE A 445 13.07 13.95 9.26
N ALA A 446 12.13 14.32 10.14
CA ALA A 446 11.65 15.70 10.28
C ALA A 446 12.78 16.66 10.75
N VAL A 447 13.54 16.25 11.75
CA VAL A 447 14.68 17.04 12.26
C VAL A 447 15.75 17.20 11.16
N VAL A 448 16.17 16.11 10.52
CA VAL A 448 17.18 16.14 9.45
C VAL A 448 16.72 17.01 8.29
N SER A 449 15.46 16.88 7.86
CA SER A 449 14.87 17.70 6.80
C SER A 449 14.86 19.19 7.18
N GLY A 450 14.52 19.51 8.44
CA GLY A 450 14.52 20.87 8.95
C GLY A 450 15.92 21.49 9.03
N VAL A 451 16.91 20.74 9.54
CA VAL A 451 18.31 21.18 9.63
C VAL A 451 18.92 21.36 8.23
N ALA A 452 18.76 20.36 7.36
CA ALA A 452 19.28 20.44 5.99
C ALA A 452 18.76 21.67 5.21
N ARG A 453 17.53 22.08 5.49
CA ARG A 453 16.96 23.30 4.88
C ARG A 453 17.55 24.59 5.47
N ARG A 454 17.72 24.65 6.79
CA ARG A 454 18.36 25.83 7.43
C ARG A 454 19.78 26.05 6.90
N LEU A 455 20.56 24.98 6.75
CA LEU A 455 21.91 25.02 6.20
C LEU A 455 21.97 25.44 4.71
N ARG A 456 20.87 25.31 3.97
CA ARG A 456 20.80 25.73 2.56
C ARG A 456 20.26 27.15 2.38
N ALA A 457 19.58 27.69 3.40
CA ALA A 457 19.01 29.03 3.38
C ALA A 457 19.96 30.11 3.95
N GLY A 458 21.01 29.69 4.69
CA GLY A 458 22.16 30.54 5.11
C GLY A 458 23.33 30.34 4.16
#